data_7af0a76fa8f34a86fb8247e7ad241704
#
_entry.id   7af0a76fa8f34a86fb8247e7ad241704
#
_cell.length_a   1.000
_cell.length_b   1.000
_cell.length_c   1.000
_cell.angle_alpha   90.00
_cell.angle_beta   90.00
_cell.angle_gamma   90.00
#
_symmetry.space_group_name_H-M   'P 1'
#
loop_
_entity.id
_entity.type
_entity.pdbx_description
1 polymer ?
#
loop_
_entity_poly.entity_id
_entity_poly.type
_entity_poly.pdbx_seq_one_letter_code
_entity_poly.pdbx_strand_id
1 'polypeptide(L)'
;MYEFWLTKWEIFAIDTRFFVPYLLAPLALIFVVIYVVSRIYNIRKPLTRRSLTWLIIVLIFILLVIYSDALMMPERVGFAVGGGRLVVDVGWWGVPSGRVYNLSDCSLEWINASTTGIWRVGRGGPYVTVGMLSLTPQGIKGYGMVTRDAEWILVARCPDATYILGGPGLNPRVVHD
;
A
#
# COMPACT_ATOMS: atom_id res chain seq x y z
N MET A 1 10.74 -22.49 0.05
CA MET A 1 9.74 -21.72 0.81
C MET A 1 9.92 -20.25 0.51
N TYR A 2 8.88 -19.56 0.09
CA TYR A 2 8.89 -18.10 -0.16
C TYR A 2 8.26 -17.39 1.04
N GLU A 3 8.91 -16.33 1.50
CA GLU A 3 8.43 -15.49 2.59
C GLU A 3 8.55 -14.03 2.22
N PHE A 4 7.49 -13.27 2.48
CA PHE A 4 7.47 -11.83 2.28
C PHE A 4 6.70 -11.17 3.42
N TRP A 5 7.43 -10.39 4.22
CA TRP A 5 6.89 -9.72 5.38
C TRP A 5 7.34 -8.26 5.40
N LEU A 6 6.43 -7.37 5.74
CA LEU A 6 6.72 -5.97 5.97
C LEU A 6 6.22 -5.55 7.36
N THR A 7 7.04 -4.83 8.06
CA THR A 7 6.65 -4.14 9.28
C THR A 7 5.90 -2.85 8.94
N LYS A 8 5.09 -2.35 9.88
CA LYS A 8 4.38 -1.07 9.70
C LYS A 8 5.33 0.09 9.36
N TRP A 9 6.53 0.07 9.92
CA TRP A 9 7.53 1.13 9.69
C TRP A 9 8.17 1.02 8.30
N GLU A 10 8.39 -0.19 7.78
CA GLU A 10 8.85 -0.39 6.40
C GLU A 10 7.79 0.07 5.41
N ILE A 11 6.53 -0.31 5.61
CA ILE A 11 5.42 0.17 4.78
C ILE A 11 5.33 1.70 4.83
N PHE A 12 5.38 2.27 6.03
CA PHE A 12 5.34 3.72 6.21
C PHE A 12 6.52 4.43 5.52
N ALA A 13 7.74 3.91 5.67
CA ALA A 13 8.93 4.47 5.04
C ALA A 13 8.86 4.41 3.50
N ILE A 14 8.42 3.26 2.96
CA ILE A 14 8.24 3.08 1.52
C ILE A 14 7.16 4.03 0.99
N ASP A 15 5.99 4.06 1.63
CA ASP A 15 4.89 4.92 1.22
C ASP A 15 5.27 6.41 1.32
N THR A 16 5.94 6.80 2.39
CA THR A 16 6.42 8.18 2.56
C THR A 16 7.39 8.59 1.45
N ARG A 17 8.30 7.68 1.07
CA ARG A 17 9.25 7.92 -0.02
C ARG A 17 8.57 8.21 -1.36
N PHE A 18 7.43 7.58 -1.61
CA PHE A 18 6.63 7.82 -2.81
C PHE A 18 5.70 9.02 -2.68
N PHE A 19 5.10 9.24 -1.50
CA PHE A 19 4.16 10.34 -1.28
C PHE A 19 4.80 11.72 -1.16
N VAL A 20 5.98 11.81 -0.54
CA VAL A 20 6.66 13.09 -0.29
C VAL A 20 6.88 13.89 -1.56
N PRO A 21 7.39 13.35 -2.68
CA PRO A 21 7.52 14.10 -3.92
C PRO A 21 6.19 14.61 -4.47
N TYR A 22 5.13 13.78 -4.42
CA TYR A 22 3.80 14.15 -4.91
C TYR A 22 3.09 15.20 -4.05
N LEU A 23 3.43 15.29 -2.78
CA LEU A 23 2.87 16.29 -1.86
C LEU A 23 3.69 17.59 -1.89
N LEU A 24 5.01 17.47 -1.90
CA LEU A 24 5.90 18.64 -1.85
C LEU A 24 5.97 19.39 -3.18
N ALA A 25 5.90 18.68 -4.32
CA ALA A 25 5.98 19.33 -5.63
C ALA A 25 4.82 20.32 -5.87
N PRO A 26 3.52 19.97 -5.69
CA PRO A 26 2.45 20.93 -5.84
C PRO A 26 2.48 22.05 -4.78
N LEU A 27 2.89 21.74 -3.54
CA LEU A 27 3.08 22.78 -2.53
C LEU A 27 4.16 23.77 -2.93
N ALA A 28 5.32 23.31 -3.38
CA ALA A 28 6.39 24.16 -3.88
C ALA A 28 5.92 25.00 -5.08
N LEU A 29 5.17 24.40 -6.01
CA LEU A 29 4.59 25.11 -7.16
C LEU A 29 3.64 26.23 -6.71
N ILE A 30 2.74 25.96 -5.76
CA ILE A 30 1.83 26.95 -5.19
C ILE A 30 2.62 28.10 -4.57
N PHE A 31 3.69 27.83 -3.83
CA PHE A 31 4.57 28.87 -3.27
C PHE A 31 5.23 29.73 -4.34
N VAL A 32 5.75 29.09 -5.39
CA VAL A 32 6.37 29.80 -6.52
C VAL A 32 5.33 30.70 -7.20
N VAL A 33 4.13 30.19 -7.47
CA VAL A 33 3.04 30.95 -8.08
C VAL A 33 2.65 32.16 -7.20
N ILE A 34 2.45 31.95 -5.91
CA ILE A 34 2.12 33.04 -4.97
C ILE A 34 3.25 34.08 -4.95
N TYR A 35 4.51 33.63 -4.94
CA TYR A 35 5.66 34.54 -4.98
C TYR A 35 5.71 35.36 -6.26
N VAL A 36 5.58 34.73 -7.43
CA VAL A 36 5.58 35.37 -8.75
C VAL A 36 4.43 36.35 -8.88
N VAL A 37 3.21 35.95 -8.52
CA VAL A 37 2.03 36.83 -8.54
C VAL A 37 2.21 38.04 -7.62
N SER A 38 2.72 37.82 -6.42
CA SER A 38 3.00 38.95 -5.48
C SER A 38 4.02 39.94 -6.02
N ARG A 39 5.00 39.46 -6.80
CA ARG A 39 6.00 40.30 -7.47
C ARG A 39 5.41 41.08 -8.65
N ILE A 40 4.63 40.41 -9.52
CA ILE A 40 4.03 41.03 -10.71
C ILE A 40 3.05 42.14 -10.29
N TYR A 41 2.19 41.86 -9.31
CA TYR A 41 1.16 42.83 -8.87
C TYR A 41 1.67 43.78 -7.80
N ASN A 42 2.97 43.80 -7.51
CA ASN A 42 3.61 44.73 -6.55
C ASN A 42 2.88 44.79 -5.19
N ILE A 43 2.37 43.66 -4.76
CA ILE A 43 1.61 43.50 -3.50
C ILE A 43 2.61 43.71 -2.36
N ARG A 44 2.59 44.91 -1.75
CA ARG A 44 3.53 45.34 -0.69
C ARG A 44 3.39 44.56 0.63
N LYS A 45 2.44 43.63 0.73
CA LYS A 45 2.29 42.76 1.92
C LYS A 45 2.45 41.29 1.51
N PRO A 46 3.68 40.79 1.39
CA PRO A 46 3.90 39.35 1.21
C PRO A 46 3.37 38.68 2.47
N LEU A 47 2.88 37.47 2.31
CA LEU A 47 2.32 36.57 3.33
C LEU A 47 2.26 37.23 4.72
N THR A 48 1.08 37.64 5.16
CA THR A 48 0.91 38.17 6.51
C THR A 48 1.32 37.07 7.50
N ARG A 49 1.86 37.45 8.66
CA ARG A 49 2.21 36.52 9.76
C ARG A 49 1.07 35.50 10.01
N ARG A 50 -0.19 35.91 9.83
CA ARG A 50 -1.38 35.13 9.94
C ARG A 50 -1.48 34.02 8.87
N SER A 51 -1.13 34.30 7.61
CA SER A 51 -1.14 33.31 6.51
C SER A 51 -0.06 32.26 6.71
N LEU A 52 1.12 32.66 7.21
CA LEU A 52 2.19 31.72 7.55
C LEU A 52 1.78 30.78 8.70
N THR A 53 1.12 31.32 9.72
CA THR A 53 0.60 30.51 10.83
C THR A 53 -0.41 29.48 10.35
N TRP A 54 -1.36 29.85 9.48
CA TRP A 54 -2.32 28.92 8.91
C TRP A 54 -1.65 27.82 8.08
N LEU A 55 -0.63 28.17 7.31
CA LEU A 55 0.13 27.20 6.53
C LEU A 55 0.82 26.17 7.42
N ILE A 56 1.47 26.60 8.50
CA ILE A 56 2.11 25.73 9.49
C ILE A 56 1.08 24.82 10.15
N ILE A 57 -0.09 25.33 10.52
CA ILE A 57 -1.18 24.53 11.11
C ILE A 57 -1.64 23.44 10.14
N VAL A 58 -1.85 23.77 8.86
CA VAL A 58 -2.25 22.81 7.84
C VAL A 58 -1.16 21.74 7.64
N LEU A 59 0.10 22.14 7.61
CA LEU A 59 1.21 21.19 7.48
C LEU A 59 1.29 20.22 8.68
N ILE A 60 1.16 20.76 9.91
CA ILE A 60 1.12 19.94 11.12
C ILE A 60 -0.07 18.99 11.08
N PHE A 61 -1.24 19.44 10.65
CA PHE A 61 -2.43 18.59 10.54
C PHE A 61 -2.23 17.46 9.53
N ILE A 62 -1.64 17.75 8.36
CA ILE A 62 -1.30 16.72 7.36
C ILE A 62 -0.32 15.69 7.95
N LEU A 63 0.72 16.15 8.64
CA LEU A 63 1.69 15.25 9.28
C LEU A 63 1.02 14.39 10.37
N LEU A 64 0.12 14.95 11.16
CA LEU A 64 -0.63 14.20 12.17
C LEU A 64 -1.53 13.14 11.53
N VAL A 65 -2.19 13.45 10.41
CA VAL A 65 -3.02 12.47 9.69
C VAL A 65 -2.15 11.33 9.15
N ILE A 66 -1.01 11.64 8.53
CA ILE A 66 -0.07 10.62 8.01
C ILE A 66 0.45 9.76 9.17
N TYR A 67 0.81 10.37 10.29
CA TYR A 67 1.31 9.65 11.46
C TYR A 67 0.25 8.78 12.13
N SER A 68 -0.99 9.31 12.29
CA SER A 68 -2.10 8.54 12.87
C SER A 68 -2.44 7.31 12.02
N ASP A 69 -2.31 7.45 10.70
CA ASP A 69 -2.52 6.37 9.77
C ASP A 69 -1.46 5.25 9.94
N ALA A 70 -0.19 5.63 10.14
CA ALA A 70 0.88 4.68 10.47
C ALA A 70 0.67 3.95 11.81
N LEU A 71 0.12 4.64 12.81
CA LEU A 71 -0.18 4.04 14.12
C LEU A 71 -1.30 3.00 14.05
N MET A 72 -2.25 3.17 13.11
CA MET A 72 -3.36 2.24 12.92
C MET A 72 -2.99 1.00 12.10
N MET A 73 -1.75 0.93 11.54
CA MET A 73 -1.27 -0.25 10.83
C MET A 73 -1.03 -1.42 11.77
N PRO A 74 -1.32 -2.67 11.34
CA PRO A 74 -0.85 -3.85 12.03
C PRO A 74 0.69 -3.83 12.10
N GLU A 75 1.26 -4.41 13.15
CA GLU A 75 2.70 -4.37 13.36
C GLU A 75 3.48 -5.06 12.24
N ARG A 76 2.86 -6.08 11.64
CA ARG A 76 3.44 -6.88 10.58
C ARG A 76 2.36 -7.29 9.60
N VAL A 77 2.68 -7.27 8.31
CA VAL A 77 1.81 -7.73 7.22
C VAL A 77 2.65 -8.56 6.27
N GLY A 78 2.10 -9.66 5.78
CA GLY A 78 2.80 -10.47 4.82
C GLY A 78 2.24 -11.88 4.66
N PHE A 79 3.02 -12.70 4.00
CA PHE A 79 2.67 -14.10 3.79
C PHE A 79 3.92 -14.96 3.58
N ALA A 80 3.75 -16.26 3.83
CA ALA A 80 4.73 -17.26 3.49
C ALA A 80 4.04 -18.44 2.78
N VAL A 81 4.67 -18.96 1.74
CA VAL A 81 4.16 -20.08 0.97
C VAL A 81 5.27 -21.07 0.62
N GLY A 82 5.01 -22.36 0.83
CA GLY A 82 5.96 -23.45 0.58
C GLY A 82 5.99 -24.47 1.71
N GLY A 83 6.64 -25.59 1.48
CA GLY A 83 6.67 -26.68 2.46
C GLY A 83 5.27 -27.23 2.80
N GLY A 84 4.34 -27.21 1.84
CA GLY A 84 2.97 -27.67 2.05
C GLY A 84 2.08 -26.73 2.87
N ARG A 85 2.54 -25.52 3.20
CA ARG A 85 1.81 -24.56 4.04
C ARG A 85 1.70 -23.17 3.39
N LEU A 86 0.58 -22.52 3.67
CA LEU A 86 0.33 -21.11 3.39
C LEU A 86 0.09 -20.38 4.72
N VAL A 87 0.93 -19.42 5.04
CA VAL A 87 0.76 -18.54 6.20
C VAL A 87 0.41 -17.17 5.67
N VAL A 88 -0.70 -16.59 6.13
CA VAL A 88 -1.16 -15.28 5.68
C VAL A 88 -1.44 -14.41 6.90
N ASP A 89 -0.80 -13.26 6.94
CA ASP A 89 -1.08 -12.19 7.89
C ASP A 89 -1.24 -10.88 7.13
N VAL A 90 -2.43 -10.68 6.61
CA VAL A 90 -2.83 -9.47 5.89
C VAL A 90 -3.86 -8.69 6.69
N GLY A 91 -3.83 -8.88 8.02
CA GLY A 91 -4.78 -8.34 8.97
C GLY A 91 -4.89 -6.83 8.89
N TRP A 92 -6.03 -6.37 8.38
CA TRP A 92 -6.41 -4.97 8.35
C TRP A 92 -7.94 -4.90 8.42
N TRP A 93 -8.49 -4.10 9.37
CA TRP A 93 -9.91 -3.75 9.45
C TRP A 93 -10.89 -4.84 8.97
N GLY A 94 -11.08 -5.89 9.80
CA GLY A 94 -11.99 -6.99 9.51
C GLY A 94 -11.43 -8.07 8.59
N VAL A 95 -10.18 -7.96 8.15
CA VAL A 95 -9.48 -9.02 7.41
C VAL A 95 -8.90 -10.02 8.40
N PRO A 96 -9.07 -11.34 8.19
CA PRO A 96 -8.47 -12.36 9.03
C PRO A 96 -6.95 -12.22 9.07
N SER A 97 -6.36 -12.15 10.28
CA SER A 97 -4.93 -12.12 10.50
C SER A 97 -4.42 -13.45 11.06
N GLY A 98 -3.15 -13.77 10.80
CA GLY A 98 -2.47 -14.92 11.39
C GLY A 98 -3.07 -16.27 11.00
N ARG A 99 -3.51 -16.46 9.75
CA ARG A 99 -4.08 -17.72 9.27
C ARG A 99 -3.01 -18.62 8.71
N VAL A 100 -3.14 -19.91 9.01
CA VAL A 100 -2.27 -20.97 8.50
C VAL A 100 -3.14 -22.05 7.85
N TYR A 101 -2.83 -22.39 6.60
CA TYR A 101 -3.53 -23.40 5.82
C TYR A 101 -2.54 -24.46 5.35
N ASN A 102 -3.01 -25.70 5.17
CA ASN A 102 -2.31 -26.67 4.36
C ASN A 102 -2.57 -26.32 2.89
N LEU A 103 -1.55 -26.31 2.06
CA LEU A 103 -1.69 -26.01 0.62
C LEU A 103 -2.59 -27.03 -0.09
N SER A 104 -2.67 -28.27 0.42
CA SER A 104 -3.60 -29.29 -0.08
C SER A 104 -5.07 -28.91 0.06
N ASP A 105 -5.38 -28.04 1.01
CA ASP A 105 -6.75 -27.63 1.30
C ASP A 105 -7.16 -26.39 0.51
N CYS A 106 -6.21 -25.79 -0.22
CA CYS A 106 -6.41 -24.59 -1.03
C CYS A 106 -6.23 -24.88 -2.52
N SER A 107 -7.07 -24.28 -3.35
CA SER A 107 -6.86 -24.24 -4.79
C SER A 107 -5.98 -23.05 -5.15
N LEU A 108 -4.86 -23.31 -5.82
CA LEU A 108 -3.88 -22.29 -6.20
C LEU A 108 -4.00 -21.94 -7.67
N GLU A 109 -4.05 -20.68 -7.98
CA GLU A 109 -4.07 -20.13 -9.34
C GLU A 109 -3.01 -19.05 -9.47
N TRP A 110 -2.23 -19.08 -10.55
CA TRP A 110 -1.20 -18.11 -10.83
C TRP A 110 -1.61 -17.16 -11.93
N ILE A 111 -1.48 -15.86 -11.68
CA ILE A 111 -1.87 -14.81 -12.60
C ILE A 111 -0.67 -13.91 -12.83
N ASN A 112 -0.40 -13.55 -14.07
CA ASN A 112 0.63 -12.57 -14.39
C ASN A 112 0.16 -11.16 -13.99
N ALA A 113 0.94 -10.48 -13.16
CA ALA A 113 0.58 -9.16 -12.64
C ALA A 113 0.52 -8.09 -13.75
N SER A 114 1.30 -8.24 -14.83
CA SER A 114 1.32 -7.28 -15.93
C SER A 114 0.02 -7.25 -16.76
N THR A 115 -0.77 -8.31 -16.71
CA THR A 115 -2.04 -8.46 -17.45
C THR A 115 -3.28 -8.21 -16.57
N THR A 116 -3.08 -7.78 -15.33
CA THR A 116 -4.15 -7.73 -14.33
C THR A 116 -4.20 -6.36 -13.66
N GLY A 117 -5.37 -5.75 -13.70
CA GLY A 117 -5.67 -4.57 -12.88
C GLY A 117 -6.05 -4.99 -11.47
N ILE A 118 -5.50 -4.29 -10.46
CA ILE A 118 -5.80 -4.52 -9.06
C ILE A 118 -6.63 -3.35 -8.54
N TRP A 119 -7.87 -3.64 -8.18
CA TRP A 119 -8.74 -2.71 -7.45
C TRP A 119 -8.80 -3.10 -5.98
N ARG A 120 -8.91 -2.13 -5.11
CA ARG A 120 -8.92 -2.37 -3.66
C ARG A 120 -10.06 -1.66 -2.97
N VAL A 121 -10.54 -2.31 -1.92
CA VAL A 121 -11.25 -1.69 -0.81
C VAL A 121 -10.37 -1.92 0.43
N GLY A 122 -9.63 -0.91 0.85
CA GLY A 122 -8.65 -1.03 1.94
C GLY A 122 -7.54 -0.01 1.79
N ARG A 123 -6.47 -0.21 2.55
CA ARG A 123 -5.29 0.65 2.49
C ARG A 123 -4.31 0.19 1.41
N GLY A 124 -3.67 1.13 0.81
CA GLY A 124 -2.53 0.86 -0.02
C GLY A 124 -1.85 2.17 -0.36
N GLY A 125 -0.55 2.12 -0.24
CA GLY A 125 0.33 3.10 -0.80
C GLY A 125 0.61 2.84 -2.28
N PRO A 126 1.46 3.66 -2.88
CA PRO A 126 1.86 3.50 -4.27
C PRO A 126 2.69 2.23 -4.52
N TYR A 127 3.23 1.62 -3.48
CA TYR A 127 4.07 0.42 -3.59
C TYR A 127 3.37 -0.85 -3.07
N VAL A 128 2.66 -0.78 -1.94
CA VAL A 128 2.01 -1.94 -1.32
C VAL A 128 0.51 -1.71 -1.24
N THR A 129 -0.25 -2.69 -1.68
CA THR A 129 -1.71 -2.72 -1.57
C THR A 129 -2.12 -3.85 -0.64
N VAL A 130 -2.82 -3.54 0.45
CA VAL A 130 -3.27 -4.51 1.46
C VAL A 130 -4.76 -4.34 1.72
N GLY A 131 -5.49 -5.43 1.92
CA GLY A 131 -6.91 -5.42 2.26
C GLY A 131 -7.76 -6.30 1.36
N MET A 132 -9.00 -5.89 1.11
CA MET A 132 -9.85 -6.56 0.14
C MET A 132 -9.46 -6.12 -1.27
N LEU A 133 -9.05 -7.06 -2.10
CA LEU A 133 -8.57 -6.86 -3.46
C LEU A 133 -9.56 -7.46 -4.47
N SER A 134 -9.62 -6.85 -5.65
CA SER A 134 -10.34 -7.38 -6.79
C SER A 134 -9.46 -7.34 -8.03
N LEU A 135 -9.29 -8.47 -8.69
CA LEU A 135 -8.52 -8.60 -9.92
C LEU A 135 -9.41 -8.44 -11.15
N THR A 136 -8.94 -7.63 -12.10
CA THR A 136 -9.65 -7.37 -13.36
C THR A 136 -8.74 -7.75 -14.54
N PRO A 137 -9.21 -8.44 -15.58
CA PRO A 137 -10.62 -8.75 -15.91
C PRO A 137 -11.17 -10.02 -15.24
N GLN A 138 -10.39 -10.75 -14.44
CA GLN A 138 -10.76 -12.07 -13.90
C GLN A 138 -11.97 -12.04 -12.95
N GLY A 139 -12.29 -10.87 -12.37
CA GLY A 139 -13.41 -10.71 -11.44
C GLY A 139 -13.18 -11.39 -10.08
N ILE A 140 -11.95 -11.81 -9.79
CA ILE A 140 -11.59 -12.51 -8.54
C ILE A 140 -11.53 -11.49 -7.42
N LYS A 141 -12.21 -11.79 -6.31
CA LYS A 141 -12.18 -10.97 -5.09
C LYS A 141 -11.62 -11.79 -3.95
N GLY A 142 -10.81 -11.15 -3.12
CA GLY A 142 -10.21 -11.81 -1.96
C GLY A 142 -9.47 -10.84 -1.06
N TYR A 143 -8.96 -11.36 0.02
CA TYR A 143 -8.09 -10.61 0.93
C TYR A 143 -6.64 -10.79 0.51
N GLY A 144 -5.83 -9.77 0.67
CA GLY A 144 -4.45 -9.98 0.30
C GLY A 144 -3.53 -8.78 0.41
N MET A 145 -2.34 -9.05 -0.10
CA MET A 145 -1.26 -8.09 -0.20
C MET A 145 -0.57 -8.26 -1.54
N VAL A 146 -0.47 -7.18 -2.30
CA VAL A 146 0.26 -7.17 -3.56
C VAL A 146 1.18 -5.95 -3.61
N THR A 147 2.43 -6.18 -3.96
CA THR A 147 3.42 -5.11 -4.19
C THR A 147 3.45 -4.71 -5.66
N ARG A 148 3.89 -3.51 -5.93
CA ARG A 148 3.97 -2.95 -7.29
C ARG A 148 4.95 -3.71 -8.19
N ASP A 149 5.99 -4.29 -7.62
CA ASP A 149 7.04 -5.05 -8.29
C ASP A 149 6.77 -6.56 -8.35
N ALA A 150 5.57 -6.99 -7.95
CA ALA A 150 5.16 -8.38 -8.14
C ALA A 150 5.02 -8.69 -9.64
N GLU A 151 5.73 -9.71 -10.10
CA GLU A 151 5.59 -10.24 -11.47
C GLU A 151 4.43 -11.23 -11.56
N TRP A 152 4.21 -11.96 -10.47
CA TRP A 152 3.16 -12.97 -10.35
C TRP A 152 2.28 -12.72 -9.13
N ILE A 153 1.01 -13.02 -9.30
CA ILE A 153 0.00 -13.00 -8.25
C ILE A 153 -0.45 -14.44 -8.01
N LEU A 154 -0.32 -14.88 -6.78
CA LEU A 154 -0.89 -16.14 -6.31
C LEU A 154 -2.30 -15.88 -5.78
N VAL A 155 -3.28 -16.52 -6.37
CA VAL A 155 -4.64 -16.58 -5.84
C VAL A 155 -4.80 -17.93 -5.16
N ALA A 156 -4.97 -17.91 -3.84
CA ALA A 156 -5.20 -19.08 -3.02
C ALA A 156 -6.65 -19.09 -2.54
N ARG A 157 -7.45 -20.02 -3.06
CA ARG A 157 -8.83 -20.21 -2.60
C ARG A 157 -8.83 -21.30 -1.54
N CYS A 158 -8.88 -20.88 -0.28
CA CYS A 158 -8.92 -21.75 0.90
C CYS A 158 -10.37 -21.90 1.42
N PRO A 159 -10.64 -22.83 2.34
CA PRO A 159 -12.02 -23.16 2.76
C PRO A 159 -12.85 -21.99 3.27
N ASP A 160 -12.23 -21.03 3.93
CA ASP A 160 -12.90 -19.88 4.56
C ASP A 160 -12.66 -18.54 3.86
N ALA A 161 -11.65 -18.44 2.98
CA ALA A 161 -11.33 -17.20 2.30
C ALA A 161 -10.53 -17.40 1.00
N THR A 162 -10.62 -16.42 0.12
CA THR A 162 -9.73 -16.29 -1.03
C THR A 162 -8.66 -15.26 -0.71
N TYR A 163 -7.40 -15.61 -0.93
CA TYR A 163 -6.26 -14.74 -0.76
C TYR A 163 -5.63 -14.38 -2.09
N ILE A 164 -5.19 -13.12 -2.21
CA ILE A 164 -4.54 -12.57 -3.40
C ILE A 164 -3.18 -12.04 -2.95
N LEU A 165 -2.12 -12.75 -3.31
CA LEU A 165 -0.79 -12.56 -2.77
C LEU A 165 0.21 -12.27 -3.88
N GLY A 166 0.98 -11.21 -3.75
CA GLY A 166 2.01 -10.84 -4.72
C GLY A 166 3.15 -10.10 -4.04
N GLY A 167 4.36 -10.55 -4.29
CA GLY A 167 5.57 -9.95 -3.74
C GLY A 167 6.74 -10.07 -4.71
N PRO A 168 7.85 -9.35 -4.45
CA PRO A 168 9.03 -9.38 -5.30
C PRO A 168 9.63 -10.79 -5.35
N GLY A 169 9.84 -11.32 -6.56
CA GLY A 169 10.43 -12.65 -6.76
C GLY A 169 9.49 -13.84 -6.50
N LEU A 170 8.24 -13.60 -6.09
CA LEU A 170 7.24 -14.65 -6.03
C LEU A 170 6.96 -15.19 -7.45
N ASN A 171 7.07 -16.48 -7.63
CA ASN A 171 6.80 -17.13 -8.91
C ASN A 171 6.35 -18.59 -8.70
N PRO A 172 5.72 -19.22 -9.72
CA PRO A 172 5.21 -20.61 -9.59
C PRO A 172 6.25 -21.64 -9.20
N ARG A 173 7.52 -21.44 -9.53
CA ARG A 173 8.61 -22.41 -9.27
C ARG A 173 8.98 -22.48 -7.79
N VAL A 174 8.89 -21.35 -7.07
CA VAL A 174 9.31 -21.26 -5.66
C VAL A 174 8.35 -21.98 -4.70
N VAL A 175 7.13 -22.26 -5.13
CA VAL A 175 6.09 -22.88 -4.28
C VAL A 175 6.11 -24.40 -4.34
N HIS A 176 6.72 -24.98 -5.37
CA HIS A 176 6.80 -26.44 -5.56
C HIS A 176 7.99 -27.08 -4.84
N ASP A 177 8.96 -26.30 -4.37
CA ASP A 177 10.08 -26.72 -3.53
C ASP A 177 9.72 -26.55 -2.02
#